data_a455ca56480ad3bafa5ad85454ba6c0e
#
_entry.id   a455ca56480ad3bafa5ad85454ba6c0e
#
_cell.length_a   1.000
_cell.length_b   1.000
_cell.length_c   1.000
_cell.angle_alpha   90.00
_cell.angle_beta   90.00
_cell.angle_gamma   90.00
#
_symmetry.space_group_name_H-M   'P 1'
#
loop_
_entity.id
_entity.type
_entity.pdbx_description
1 polymer ?
#
loop_
_entity_poly.entity_id
_entity_poly.type
_entity_poly.pdbx_seq_one_letter_code
_entity_poly.pdbx_strand_id
1 'polypeptide(L)'
;MANAFKNAGAAIGTSRTDVYTCPAATEAVIHAVYLSNVDGTSSVNATIEVYDNSGTTYYHVGKTLPVPADSTLVLDKPINLQASDKLTITASAASDLECFI
;
A
#
# COMPACT_ATOMS: atom_id res chain seq x y z
N MET A 1 -9.57 23.20 -14.63
CA MET A 1 -9.83 21.89 -14.01
C MET A 1 -9.45 21.93 -12.55
N ALA A 2 -10.32 21.47 -11.69
CA ALA A 2 -10.04 21.42 -10.26
C ALA A 2 -9.18 20.20 -9.94
N ASN A 3 -8.21 20.37 -9.05
CA ASN A 3 -7.48 19.25 -8.50
C ASN A 3 -8.35 18.54 -7.46
N ALA A 4 -8.32 17.23 -7.49
CA ALA A 4 -9.02 16.41 -6.50
C ALA A 4 -8.01 15.57 -5.74
N PHE A 5 -8.05 15.66 -4.41
CA PHE A 5 -7.24 14.84 -3.55
C PHE A 5 -8.10 13.72 -2.98
N LYS A 6 -7.61 12.51 -3.06
CA LYS A 6 -8.34 11.33 -2.62
C LYS A 6 -7.50 10.52 -1.66
N ASN A 7 -8.16 9.70 -0.89
CA ASN A 7 -7.49 8.77 -0.01
C ASN A 7 -8.15 7.40 -0.11
N ALA A 8 -7.49 6.39 0.46
CA ALA A 8 -8.03 5.06 0.59
C ALA A 8 -7.42 4.41 1.83
N GLY A 9 -8.20 3.60 2.49
CA GLY A 9 -7.76 2.86 3.66
C GLY A 9 -8.16 1.41 3.54
N ALA A 10 -7.35 0.51 4.14
CA ALA A 10 -7.63 -0.91 4.12
C ALA A 10 -7.00 -1.59 5.33
N ALA A 11 -7.68 -2.62 5.83
CA ALA A 11 -7.08 -3.56 6.75
C ALA A 11 -6.32 -4.60 5.92
N ILE A 12 -5.08 -4.86 6.30
CA ILE A 12 -4.19 -5.73 5.53
C ILE A 12 -4.08 -7.09 6.22
N GLY A 13 -4.35 -8.14 5.46
CA GLY A 13 -4.21 -9.51 5.92
C GLY A 13 -2.99 -10.20 5.32
N THR A 14 -2.97 -11.52 5.43
CA THR A 14 -1.86 -12.34 4.94
C THR A 14 -1.92 -12.61 3.45
N SER A 15 -2.99 -12.19 2.78
CA SER A 15 -3.11 -12.28 1.32
C SER A 15 -2.81 -10.92 0.70
N ARG A 16 -2.32 -10.93 -0.53
CA ARG A 16 -2.10 -9.69 -1.28
C ARG A 16 -3.41 -8.93 -1.41
N THR A 17 -3.42 -7.69 -0.94
CA THR A 17 -4.62 -6.84 -0.93
C THR A 17 -4.43 -5.67 -1.87
N ASP A 18 -5.37 -5.47 -2.79
CA ASP A 18 -5.38 -4.29 -3.65
C ASP A 18 -5.86 -3.09 -2.83
N VAL A 19 -4.95 -2.20 -2.48
CA VAL A 19 -5.29 -1.00 -1.71
C VAL A 19 -5.88 0.06 -2.63
N TYR A 20 -5.29 0.20 -3.81
CA TYR A 20 -5.75 1.18 -4.78
C TYR A 20 -5.48 0.67 -6.19
N THR A 21 -6.48 0.83 -7.06
CA THR A 21 -6.35 0.55 -8.49
C THR A 21 -6.55 1.86 -9.24
N CYS A 22 -5.58 2.22 -10.06
CA CYS A 22 -5.68 3.42 -10.88
C CYS A 22 -6.74 3.20 -11.98
N PRO A 23 -7.73 4.09 -12.09
CA PRO A 23 -8.77 3.92 -13.10
C PRO A 23 -8.23 3.90 -14.52
N ALA A 24 -8.98 3.29 -15.43
CA ALA A 24 -8.63 3.28 -16.84
C ALA A 24 -8.58 4.71 -17.39
N ALA A 25 -7.69 4.93 -18.36
CA ALA A 25 -7.49 6.23 -19.01
C ALA A 25 -7.15 7.36 -18.03
N THR A 26 -6.54 7.01 -16.91
CA THR A 26 -6.19 7.95 -15.84
C THR A 26 -4.78 7.66 -15.35
N GLU A 27 -4.15 8.65 -14.77
CA GLU A 27 -2.88 8.51 -14.06
C GLU A 27 -3.07 8.99 -12.65
N ALA A 28 -2.31 8.42 -11.72
CA ALA A 28 -2.42 8.77 -10.31
C ALA A 28 -1.04 8.88 -9.68
N VAL A 29 -0.95 9.68 -8.63
CA VAL A 29 0.24 9.78 -7.79
C VAL A 29 -0.18 9.48 -6.37
N ILE A 30 0.48 8.50 -5.76
CA ILE A 30 0.31 8.21 -4.33
C ILE A 30 1.38 9.00 -3.60
N HIS A 31 0.96 10.02 -2.83
CA HIS A 31 1.91 10.91 -2.15
C HIS A 31 2.57 10.25 -0.94
N ALA A 32 1.84 9.44 -0.21
CA ALA A 32 2.37 8.77 0.97
C ALA A 32 1.58 7.50 1.28
N VAL A 33 2.26 6.53 1.88
CA VAL A 33 1.66 5.29 2.37
C VAL A 33 1.94 5.19 3.85
N TYR A 34 0.89 5.09 4.65
CA TYR A 34 0.98 4.92 6.09
C TYR A 34 0.59 3.48 6.43
N LEU A 35 1.50 2.78 7.10
CA LEU A 35 1.28 1.40 7.52
C LEU A 35 1.34 1.37 9.05
N SER A 36 0.20 1.16 9.66
CA SER A 36 0.07 1.20 11.11
C SER A 36 -0.14 -0.20 11.65
N ASN A 37 0.74 -0.61 12.57
CA ASN A 37 0.57 -1.85 13.30
C ASN A 37 -0.28 -1.54 14.54
N VAL A 38 -1.51 -2.08 14.54
CA VAL A 38 -2.46 -1.84 15.63
C VAL A 38 -2.44 -2.94 16.68
N ASP A 39 -1.51 -3.88 16.57
CA ASP A 39 -1.25 -4.86 17.62
C ASP A 39 -0.31 -4.26 18.65
N GLY A 40 -0.70 -4.31 19.90
CA GLY A 40 0.08 -3.73 20.99
C GLY A 40 1.23 -4.59 21.49
N THR A 41 1.43 -5.81 20.96
CA THR A 41 2.42 -6.74 21.51
C THR A 41 3.42 -7.27 20.49
N SER A 42 3.04 -7.43 19.22
CA SER A 42 3.88 -8.08 18.22
C SER A 42 4.14 -7.19 17.03
N SER A 43 5.35 -7.25 16.49
CA SER A 43 5.65 -6.59 15.22
C SER A 43 5.02 -7.38 14.07
N VAL A 44 4.81 -6.70 12.94
CA VAL A 44 4.32 -7.32 11.70
C VAL A 44 5.21 -6.86 10.56
N ASN A 45 5.41 -7.72 9.56
CA ASN A 45 6.16 -7.35 8.36
C ASN A 45 5.17 -7.00 7.26
N ALA A 46 5.48 -5.94 6.52
CA ALA A 46 4.68 -5.50 5.39
C ALA A 46 5.46 -5.63 4.09
N THR A 47 4.81 -6.15 3.06
CA THR A 47 5.35 -6.21 1.70
C THR A 47 4.48 -5.33 0.83
N ILE A 48 5.10 -4.34 0.18
CA ILE A 48 4.40 -3.37 -0.66
C ILE A 48 4.84 -3.58 -2.08
N GLU A 49 3.87 -3.82 -2.97
CA GLU A 49 4.13 -4.05 -4.38
C GLU A 49 3.26 -3.15 -5.25
N VAL A 50 3.80 -2.77 -6.41
CA VAL A 50 3.03 -2.12 -7.46
C VAL A 50 2.83 -3.12 -8.58
N TYR A 51 1.58 -3.33 -8.97
CA TYR A 51 1.25 -4.12 -10.14
C TYR A 51 1.31 -3.23 -11.37
N ASP A 52 2.23 -3.53 -12.27
CA ASP A 52 2.34 -2.87 -13.58
C ASP A 52 1.44 -3.61 -14.57
N ASN A 53 0.31 -3.00 -14.88
CA ASN A 53 -0.68 -3.64 -15.75
C ASN A 53 -0.18 -3.82 -17.17
N SER A 54 0.62 -2.89 -17.69
CA SER A 54 1.13 -2.99 -19.06
C SER A 54 2.11 -4.13 -19.22
N GLY A 55 2.90 -4.42 -18.18
CA GLY A 55 3.84 -5.53 -18.17
C GLY A 55 3.33 -6.78 -17.47
N THR A 56 2.12 -6.73 -16.88
CA THR A 56 1.51 -7.79 -16.10
C THR A 56 2.44 -8.36 -15.04
N THR A 57 3.16 -7.49 -14.34
CA THR A 57 4.20 -7.87 -13.38
C THR A 57 4.06 -7.06 -12.10
N TYR A 58 4.32 -7.70 -10.96
CA TYR A 58 4.42 -7.03 -9.67
C TYR A 58 5.86 -6.65 -9.40
N TYR A 59 6.07 -5.40 -8.98
CA TYR A 59 7.38 -4.91 -8.56
C TYR A 59 7.33 -4.52 -7.10
N HIS A 60 8.34 -4.91 -6.33
CA HIS A 60 8.42 -4.59 -4.92
C HIS A 60 8.82 -3.13 -4.73
N VAL A 61 8.04 -2.42 -3.92
CA VAL A 61 8.45 -1.12 -3.35
C VAL A 61 9.20 -1.38 -2.05
N GLY A 62 8.71 -2.34 -1.27
CA GLY A 62 9.39 -2.79 -0.06
C GLY A 62 8.98 -4.21 0.25
N LYS A 63 9.94 -5.04 0.66
CA LYS A 63 9.68 -6.44 0.96
C LYS A 63 9.98 -6.71 2.42
N THR A 64 8.99 -7.29 3.10
CA THR A 64 9.11 -7.70 4.51
C THR A 64 9.65 -6.59 5.41
N LEU A 65 9.08 -5.37 5.25
CA LEU A 65 9.46 -4.23 6.07
C LEU A 65 8.86 -4.39 7.47
N PRO A 66 9.68 -4.35 8.53
CA PRO A 66 9.14 -4.54 9.87
C PRO A 66 8.39 -3.29 10.33
N VAL A 67 7.21 -3.50 10.90
CA VAL A 67 6.42 -2.45 11.54
C VAL A 67 6.26 -2.87 13.01
N PRO A 68 6.96 -2.22 13.92
CA PRO A 68 6.88 -2.59 15.34
C PRO A 68 5.48 -2.40 15.92
N ALA A 69 5.20 -3.08 17.02
CA ALA A 69 3.91 -2.96 17.71
C ALA A 69 3.60 -1.50 18.02
N ASP A 70 2.34 -1.10 17.82
CA ASP A 70 1.85 0.26 18.08
C ASP A 70 2.61 1.36 17.33
N SER A 71 3.23 1.02 16.19
CA SER A 71 4.03 1.96 15.40
C SER A 71 3.48 2.10 13.98
N THR A 72 3.90 3.16 13.32
CA THR A 72 3.54 3.44 11.94
C THR A 72 4.80 3.57 11.09
N LEU A 73 4.85 2.85 9.99
CA LEU A 73 5.86 3.01 8.95
C LEU A 73 5.29 3.92 7.88
N VAL A 74 6.03 4.96 7.52
CA VAL A 74 5.58 5.91 6.49
C VAL A 74 6.51 5.82 5.30
N LEU A 75 5.92 5.61 4.12
CA LEU A 75 6.62 5.75 2.85
C LEU A 75 6.19 7.09 2.26
N ASP A 76 7.10 8.05 2.26
CA ASP A 76 6.79 9.43 1.91
C ASP A 76 7.30 9.84 0.54
N LYS A 77 7.86 8.92 -0.23
CA LYS A 77 8.22 9.16 -1.62
C LYS A 77 7.03 8.88 -2.51
N PRO A 78 6.73 9.77 -3.47
CA PRO A 78 5.60 9.56 -4.36
C PRO A 78 5.75 8.30 -5.21
N ILE A 79 4.63 7.64 -5.45
CA ILE A 79 4.53 6.48 -6.32
C ILE A 79 3.58 6.84 -7.46
N ASN A 80 4.09 6.79 -8.69
CA ASN A 80 3.29 7.09 -9.87
C ASN A 80 2.63 5.82 -10.39
N LEU A 81 1.34 5.90 -10.69
CA LEU A 81 0.59 4.80 -11.28
C LEU A 81 0.04 5.23 -12.63
N GLN A 82 0.16 4.36 -13.61
CA GLN A 82 -0.52 4.49 -14.89
C GLN A 82 -1.87 3.79 -14.83
N ALA A 83 -2.64 3.93 -15.90
CA ALA A 83 -3.99 3.32 -15.96
C ALA A 83 -3.94 1.83 -15.64
N SER A 84 -4.83 1.40 -14.76
CA SER A 84 -4.99 0.01 -14.32
C SER A 84 -3.84 -0.55 -13.47
N ASP A 85 -2.83 0.24 -13.15
CA ASP A 85 -1.83 -0.16 -12.17
C ASP A 85 -2.44 -0.21 -10.78
N LYS A 86 -1.84 -1.00 -9.89
CA LYS A 86 -2.36 -1.19 -8.54
C LYS A 86 -1.27 -1.02 -7.50
N LEU A 87 -1.65 -0.51 -6.34
CA LEU A 87 -0.83 -0.61 -5.13
C LEU A 87 -1.36 -1.76 -4.30
N THR A 88 -0.51 -2.73 -4.00
CA THR A 88 -0.89 -3.90 -3.23
C THR A 88 -0.01 -4.06 -2.00
N ILE A 89 -0.57 -4.58 -0.93
CA ILE A 89 0.14 -4.76 0.34
C ILE A 89 -0.23 -6.12 0.93
N THR A 90 0.75 -6.77 1.52
CA THR A 90 0.60 -8.06 2.20
C THR A 90 1.26 -7.95 3.57
N ALA A 91 0.59 -8.47 4.59
CA ALA A 91 1.13 -8.53 5.95
C ALA A 91 1.56 -9.95 6.32
N SER A 92 2.48 -10.05 7.28
CA SER A 92 2.91 -11.37 7.78
C SER A 92 1.94 -11.97 8.78
N ALA A 93 1.00 -11.17 9.31
CA ALA A 93 -0.01 -11.63 10.25
C ALA A 93 -1.34 -10.94 9.96
N ALA A 94 -2.42 -11.63 10.27
CA ALA A 94 -3.77 -11.09 10.08
C ALA A 94 -4.14 -10.12 11.21
N SER A 95 -4.98 -9.15 10.90
CA SER A 95 -5.63 -8.24 11.86
C SER A 95 -4.69 -7.27 12.58
N ASP A 96 -3.43 -7.18 12.17
CA ASP A 96 -2.45 -6.33 12.86
C ASP A 96 -2.12 -5.06 12.08
N LEU A 97 -2.22 -5.07 10.75
CA LEU A 97 -1.75 -3.97 9.91
C LEU A 97 -2.92 -3.26 9.23
N GLU A 98 -2.89 -1.94 9.31
CA GLU A 98 -3.81 -1.08 8.55
C GLU A 98 -3.01 -0.14 7.68
N CYS A 99 -3.56 0.15 6.50
CA CYS A 99 -2.94 1.02 5.51
C CYS A 99 -3.85 2.20 5.23
N PHE A 100 -3.22 3.38 5.09
CA PHE A 100 -3.90 4.58 4.63
C PHE A 100 -2.99 5.30 3.63
N ILE A 101 -3.56 5.73 2.51
CA ILE A 101 -2.82 6.43 1.45
C ILE A 101 -3.49 7.74 1.08
#